data_17157896b0187103aac54f7942a0cf38
#
_entry.id   17157896b0187103aac54f7942a0cf38
#
_cell.length_a   1.000
_cell.length_b   1.000
_cell.length_c   1.000
_cell.angle_alpha   90.00
_cell.angle_beta   90.00
_cell.angle_gamma   90.00
#
_symmetry.space_group_name_H-M   'P 1'
#
loop_
_entity.id
_entity.type
_entity.pdbx_description
1 polymer ?
#
loop_
_entity_poly.entity_id
_entity_poly.type
_entity_poly.pdbx_seq_one_letter_code
_entity_poly.pdbx_strand_id
1 'polypeptide(L)'
;MEAIAAHIRRLVPGINIKLAHGQMNEEMLEDAMITFYEGGCDMLLCTTIVENGLDVPLANTIIIDGAENFGLSQLYQMRGRVGRSSRLAYAYFVYKPNKALSEIAEKRLQAIRDFTELGAGFKIAMRDLEIRGAGNLLGSQQHGHIVGIGFAAYCEMLEQTINRLKNGKVAVPEPEPVLEIPAEAYIPDDYIADPRYKMEIYRRLAEMEYAQRDDLLDEIIDRFGELPAEVEMLWRLASLKGLCRLMRIRGINVRPGMIRITFGEQANVNTEVFMKLLTTHKNSMSFKNGKESQLLYKTNALKEEPLKWLEKTLPMLALGSKFKIKASN
;
A
#
# COMPACT_ATOMS: atom_id res chain seq x y z
N MET A 1 -18.69 -13.44 -20.29
CA MET A 1 -19.43 -14.18 -19.25
C MET A 1 -20.32 -15.27 -19.84
N GLU A 2 -21.04 -15.04 -20.92
CA GLU A 2 -21.90 -16.04 -21.60
C GLU A 2 -21.17 -17.35 -21.93
N ALA A 3 -19.93 -17.29 -22.45
CA ALA A 3 -19.13 -18.48 -22.75
C ALA A 3 -18.81 -19.33 -21.51
N ILE A 4 -18.58 -18.67 -20.37
CA ILE A 4 -18.35 -19.34 -19.07
C ILE A 4 -19.64 -19.99 -18.58
N ALA A 5 -20.77 -19.27 -18.65
CA ALA A 5 -22.08 -19.82 -18.29
C ALA A 5 -22.44 -21.03 -19.16
N ALA A 6 -22.22 -20.97 -20.48
CA ALA A 6 -22.42 -22.10 -21.39
C ALA A 6 -21.52 -23.29 -21.06
N HIS A 7 -20.29 -23.03 -20.65
CA HIS A 7 -19.38 -24.08 -20.20
C HIS A 7 -19.85 -24.76 -18.92
N ILE A 8 -20.28 -23.97 -17.92
CA ILE A 8 -20.79 -24.50 -16.65
C ILE A 8 -22.08 -25.32 -16.88
N ARG A 9 -22.99 -24.85 -17.73
CA ARG A 9 -24.23 -25.61 -18.08
C ARG A 9 -23.92 -26.95 -18.76
N ARG A 10 -22.80 -27.06 -19.50
CA ARG A 10 -22.35 -28.34 -20.05
C ARG A 10 -21.81 -29.29 -18.98
N LEU A 11 -21.14 -28.76 -17.97
CA LEU A 11 -20.57 -29.54 -16.86
C LEU A 11 -21.65 -29.99 -15.86
N VAL A 12 -22.66 -29.13 -15.65
CA VAL A 12 -23.76 -29.36 -14.71
C VAL A 12 -25.07 -29.14 -15.48
N PRO A 13 -25.60 -30.19 -16.15
CA PRO A 13 -26.87 -30.07 -16.88
C PRO A 13 -28.02 -29.73 -15.93
N GLY A 14 -28.84 -28.76 -16.32
CA GLY A 14 -30.01 -28.31 -15.53
C GLY A 14 -29.74 -27.18 -14.54
N ILE A 15 -28.48 -26.76 -14.36
CA ILE A 15 -28.17 -25.63 -13.46
C ILE A 15 -28.77 -24.33 -13.99
N ASN A 16 -29.50 -23.62 -13.14
CA ASN A 16 -30.05 -22.31 -13.43
C ASN A 16 -29.04 -21.21 -13.05
N ILE A 17 -28.47 -20.52 -14.06
CA ILE A 17 -27.45 -19.49 -13.87
C ILE A 17 -28.00 -18.15 -14.28
N LYS A 18 -27.97 -17.18 -13.37
CA LYS A 18 -28.16 -15.75 -13.65
C LYS A 18 -26.81 -15.06 -13.83
N LEU A 19 -26.78 -14.09 -14.74
CA LEU A 19 -25.59 -13.27 -15.02
C LEU A 19 -25.75 -11.90 -14.40
N ALA A 20 -24.65 -11.32 -13.87
CA ALA A 20 -24.61 -9.96 -13.35
C ALA A 20 -23.27 -9.30 -13.65
N HIS A 21 -23.27 -8.19 -14.41
CA HIS A 21 -22.04 -7.46 -14.76
C HIS A 21 -22.32 -5.97 -15.02
N GLY A 22 -21.32 -5.11 -14.87
CA GLY A 22 -21.44 -3.65 -14.93
C GLY A 22 -21.84 -3.05 -16.30
N GLN A 23 -21.98 -3.87 -17.35
CA GLN A 23 -22.51 -3.43 -18.65
C GLN A 23 -24.02 -3.65 -18.78
N MET A 24 -24.66 -4.29 -17.79
CA MET A 24 -26.12 -4.45 -17.75
C MET A 24 -26.76 -3.13 -17.29
N ASN A 25 -27.98 -2.89 -17.72
CA ASN A 25 -28.76 -1.79 -17.16
C ASN A 25 -29.16 -2.10 -15.70
N GLU A 26 -29.52 -1.07 -14.95
CA GLU A 26 -29.78 -1.16 -13.52
C GLU A 26 -30.90 -2.14 -13.21
N GLU A 27 -32.02 -2.11 -14.00
CA GLU A 27 -33.16 -3.00 -13.83
C GLU A 27 -32.79 -4.48 -14.00
N MET A 28 -32.02 -4.82 -15.03
CA MET A 28 -31.56 -6.20 -15.26
C MET A 28 -30.60 -6.70 -14.18
N LEU A 29 -29.76 -5.80 -13.68
CA LEU A 29 -28.84 -6.11 -12.60
C LEU A 29 -29.62 -6.39 -11.31
N GLU A 30 -30.59 -5.53 -10.99
CA GLU A 30 -31.46 -5.66 -9.83
C GLU A 30 -32.27 -6.96 -9.89
N ASP A 31 -32.89 -7.27 -11.04
CA ASP A 31 -33.64 -8.53 -11.25
C ASP A 31 -32.75 -9.76 -11.02
N ALA A 32 -31.53 -9.76 -11.55
CA ALA A 32 -30.59 -10.87 -11.36
C ALA A 32 -30.23 -11.06 -9.89
N MET A 33 -30.05 -9.96 -9.15
CA MET A 33 -29.71 -9.97 -7.74
C MET A 33 -30.89 -10.42 -6.87
N ILE A 34 -32.09 -9.90 -7.11
CA ILE A 34 -33.32 -10.31 -6.40
C ILE A 34 -33.59 -11.79 -6.65
N THR A 35 -33.52 -12.23 -7.91
CA THR A 35 -33.72 -13.65 -8.26
C THR A 35 -32.78 -14.56 -7.48
N PHE A 36 -31.49 -14.17 -7.38
CA PHE A 36 -30.52 -14.96 -6.62
C PHE A 36 -30.76 -14.90 -5.11
N TYR A 37 -31.13 -13.74 -4.57
CA TYR A 37 -31.45 -13.54 -3.16
C TYR A 37 -32.64 -14.40 -2.72
N GLU A 38 -33.67 -14.48 -3.54
CA GLU A 38 -34.90 -15.27 -3.29
C GLU A 38 -34.72 -16.78 -3.56
N GLY A 39 -33.54 -17.20 -4.05
CA GLY A 39 -33.26 -18.59 -4.40
C GLY A 39 -33.90 -19.05 -5.71
N GLY A 40 -34.27 -18.11 -6.60
CA GLY A 40 -34.83 -18.40 -7.90
C GLY A 40 -33.81 -18.88 -8.94
N CYS A 41 -32.52 -18.92 -8.59
CA CYS A 41 -31.46 -19.54 -9.40
C CYS A 41 -30.41 -20.23 -8.50
N ASP A 42 -29.72 -21.22 -9.08
CA ASP A 42 -28.72 -22.01 -8.37
C ASP A 42 -27.36 -21.29 -8.28
N MET A 43 -27.03 -20.45 -9.26
CA MET A 43 -25.76 -19.76 -9.36
C MET A 43 -25.93 -18.35 -9.90
N LEU A 44 -25.26 -17.40 -9.27
CA LEU A 44 -25.02 -16.08 -9.82
C LEU A 44 -23.59 -16.01 -10.37
N LEU A 45 -23.44 -15.86 -11.68
CA LEU A 45 -22.16 -15.60 -12.33
C LEU A 45 -21.99 -14.11 -12.53
N CYS A 46 -21.04 -13.51 -11.82
CA CYS A 46 -20.89 -12.05 -11.79
C CYS A 46 -19.42 -11.61 -11.93
N THR A 47 -19.23 -10.35 -12.28
CA THR A 47 -17.97 -9.65 -12.12
C THR A 47 -17.84 -9.13 -10.68
N THR A 48 -16.80 -8.34 -10.36
CA THR A 48 -16.54 -7.79 -9.02
C THR A 48 -17.61 -6.85 -8.46
N ILE A 49 -18.78 -6.72 -9.12
CA ILE A 49 -19.91 -5.89 -8.69
C ILE A 49 -20.43 -6.28 -7.30
N VAL A 50 -20.28 -7.56 -6.93
CA VAL A 50 -20.70 -8.12 -5.62
C VAL A 50 -19.83 -7.59 -4.46
N GLU A 51 -18.78 -6.86 -4.75
CA GLU A 51 -17.92 -6.22 -3.74
C GLU A 51 -18.69 -5.16 -2.92
N ASN A 52 -19.74 -4.57 -3.48
CA ASN A 52 -20.53 -3.48 -2.88
C ASN A 52 -21.79 -3.96 -2.14
N GLY A 53 -21.60 -4.51 -0.92
CA GLY A 53 -22.64 -4.46 0.11
C GLY A 53 -23.78 -5.47 0.09
N LEU A 54 -23.87 -6.39 -0.88
CA LEU A 54 -24.95 -7.37 -0.93
C LEU A 54 -24.75 -8.49 0.10
N ASP A 55 -25.76 -8.66 0.96
CA ASP A 55 -25.85 -9.79 1.89
C ASP A 55 -26.78 -10.84 1.30
N VAL A 56 -26.24 -12.02 0.96
CA VAL A 56 -27.03 -13.14 0.43
C VAL A 56 -26.95 -14.33 1.40
N PRO A 57 -27.86 -14.42 2.36
CA PRO A 57 -27.80 -15.43 3.43
C PRO A 57 -27.86 -16.87 2.93
N LEU A 58 -28.46 -17.11 1.75
CA LEU A 58 -28.57 -18.43 1.15
C LEU A 58 -27.31 -18.88 0.41
N ALA A 59 -26.43 -17.97 0.06
CA ALA A 59 -25.18 -18.31 -0.62
C ALA A 59 -24.19 -18.97 0.38
N ASN A 60 -23.91 -20.23 0.13
CA ASN A 60 -22.96 -21.00 0.94
C ASN A 60 -21.63 -21.26 0.24
N THR A 61 -21.51 -20.96 -1.04
CA THR A 61 -20.32 -21.23 -1.83
C THR A 61 -19.94 -20.04 -2.69
N ILE A 62 -18.68 -19.65 -2.68
CA ILE A 62 -18.12 -18.66 -3.59
C ILE A 62 -16.94 -19.27 -4.34
N ILE A 63 -16.87 -19.02 -5.65
CA ILE A 63 -15.77 -19.43 -6.53
C ILE A 63 -15.19 -18.16 -7.17
N ILE A 64 -13.92 -17.89 -6.94
CA ILE A 64 -13.22 -16.71 -7.45
C ILE A 64 -12.22 -17.19 -8.50
N ASP A 65 -12.50 -16.91 -9.78
CA ASP A 65 -11.62 -17.26 -10.90
C ASP A 65 -10.57 -16.17 -11.13
N GLY A 66 -9.33 -16.58 -11.36
CA GLY A 66 -8.19 -15.67 -11.51
C GLY A 66 -7.83 -14.98 -10.19
N ALA A 67 -7.90 -15.70 -9.08
CA ALA A 67 -7.68 -15.17 -7.73
C ALA A 67 -6.30 -14.48 -7.57
N GLU A 68 -5.31 -14.86 -8.37
CA GLU A 68 -3.98 -14.26 -8.40
C GLU A 68 -3.98 -12.78 -8.81
N ASN A 69 -5.03 -12.30 -9.46
CA ASN A 69 -5.14 -10.92 -9.93
C ASN A 69 -5.75 -9.97 -8.89
N PHE A 70 -6.28 -10.49 -7.78
CA PHE A 70 -6.94 -9.71 -6.75
C PHE A 70 -5.99 -9.33 -5.60
N GLY A 71 -6.28 -8.21 -4.97
CA GLY A 71 -5.64 -7.81 -3.72
C GLY A 71 -6.12 -8.67 -2.53
N LEU A 72 -5.28 -8.80 -1.48
CA LEU A 72 -5.62 -9.61 -0.31
C LEU A 72 -6.91 -9.12 0.37
N SER A 73 -7.09 -7.80 0.50
CA SER A 73 -8.31 -7.19 1.06
C SER A 73 -9.56 -7.53 0.24
N GLN A 74 -9.46 -7.53 -1.10
CA GLN A 74 -10.56 -7.90 -1.99
C GLN A 74 -10.93 -9.37 -1.83
N LEU A 75 -9.94 -10.28 -1.82
CA LEU A 75 -10.17 -11.70 -1.58
C LEU A 75 -10.85 -11.94 -0.23
N TYR A 76 -10.44 -11.22 0.81
CA TYR A 76 -11.05 -11.31 2.13
C TYR A 76 -12.51 -10.80 2.14
N GLN A 77 -12.79 -9.68 1.49
CA GLN A 77 -14.15 -9.14 1.37
C GLN A 77 -15.06 -10.10 0.61
N MET A 78 -14.59 -10.65 -0.52
CA MET A 78 -15.35 -11.62 -1.31
C MET A 78 -15.61 -12.91 -0.51
N ARG A 79 -14.61 -13.43 0.22
CA ARG A 79 -14.81 -14.57 1.13
C ARG A 79 -15.87 -14.27 2.19
N GLY A 80 -15.90 -13.06 2.72
CA GLY A 80 -16.88 -12.62 3.71
C GLY A 80 -18.32 -12.50 3.19
N ARG A 81 -18.56 -12.72 1.89
CA ARG A 81 -19.92 -12.74 1.30
C ARG A 81 -20.66 -14.05 1.52
N VAL A 82 -19.95 -15.11 1.89
CA VAL A 82 -20.53 -16.42 2.26
C VAL A 82 -20.27 -16.71 3.73
N GLY A 83 -21.06 -17.64 4.31
CA GLY A 83 -20.92 -18.04 5.70
C GLY A 83 -21.60 -17.12 6.71
N ARG A 84 -22.63 -16.38 6.29
CA ARG A 84 -23.45 -15.52 7.14
C ARG A 84 -24.67 -16.20 7.74
N SER A 85 -24.80 -17.49 7.52
CA SER A 85 -25.84 -18.34 8.11
C SER A 85 -25.21 -19.43 8.97
N SER A 86 -26.06 -20.25 9.62
CA SER A 86 -25.60 -21.43 10.38
C SER A 86 -25.09 -22.59 9.50
N ARG A 87 -25.11 -22.45 8.17
CA ARG A 87 -24.63 -23.46 7.22
C ARG A 87 -23.13 -23.33 7.01
N LEU A 88 -22.45 -24.47 6.81
CA LEU A 88 -21.05 -24.49 6.41
C LEU A 88 -20.87 -23.82 5.06
N ALA A 89 -19.89 -22.93 4.96
CA ALA A 89 -19.60 -22.17 3.74
C ALA A 89 -18.24 -22.55 3.17
N TYR A 90 -18.14 -22.44 1.85
CA TYR A 90 -16.96 -22.78 1.08
C TYR A 90 -16.53 -21.60 0.22
N ALA A 91 -15.22 -21.31 0.20
CA ALA A 91 -14.61 -20.32 -0.68
C ALA A 91 -13.48 -20.98 -1.49
N TYR A 92 -13.63 -21.00 -2.80
CA TYR A 92 -12.65 -21.55 -3.73
C TYR A 92 -11.93 -20.41 -4.46
N PHE A 93 -10.61 -20.37 -4.32
CA PHE A 93 -9.73 -19.42 -4.99
C PHE A 93 -9.03 -20.16 -6.14
N VAL A 94 -9.49 -19.91 -7.37
CA VAL A 94 -9.02 -20.62 -8.56
C VAL A 94 -8.02 -19.76 -9.30
N TYR A 95 -6.92 -20.35 -9.72
CA TYR A 95 -5.88 -19.71 -10.54
C TYR A 95 -5.41 -20.62 -11.67
N LYS A 96 -4.80 -20.07 -12.71
CA LYS A 96 -4.39 -20.85 -13.89
C LYS A 96 -3.17 -21.71 -13.57
N PRO A 97 -3.25 -23.05 -13.74
CA PRO A 97 -2.18 -23.99 -13.34
C PRO A 97 -0.87 -23.81 -14.13
N ASN A 98 -0.92 -23.22 -15.32
CA ASN A 98 0.23 -23.08 -16.23
C ASN A 98 0.90 -21.70 -16.15
N LYS A 99 0.46 -20.82 -15.23
CA LYS A 99 1.06 -19.51 -15.03
C LYS A 99 1.79 -19.53 -13.68
N ALA A 100 3.11 -19.33 -13.73
CA ALA A 100 3.86 -19.13 -12.49
C ALA A 100 3.25 -17.94 -11.73
N LEU A 101 2.82 -18.18 -10.49
CA LEU A 101 2.36 -17.11 -9.62
C LEU A 101 3.54 -16.19 -9.32
N SER A 102 3.30 -14.88 -9.25
CA SER A 102 4.28 -14.00 -8.67
C SER A 102 4.39 -14.30 -7.17
N GLU A 103 5.56 -14.10 -6.58
CA GLU A 103 5.81 -14.27 -5.15
C GLU A 103 4.76 -13.53 -4.30
N ILE A 104 4.39 -12.31 -4.72
CA ILE A 104 3.35 -11.50 -4.07
C ILE A 104 1.97 -12.18 -4.15
N ALA A 105 1.59 -12.73 -5.32
CA ALA A 105 0.31 -13.42 -5.47
C ALA A 105 0.25 -14.69 -4.62
N GLU A 106 1.34 -15.44 -4.56
CA GLU A 106 1.47 -16.64 -3.72
C GLU A 106 1.31 -16.30 -2.23
N LYS A 107 2.05 -15.29 -1.73
CA LYS A 107 1.94 -14.80 -0.34
C LYS A 107 0.51 -14.36 0.01
N ARG A 108 -0.22 -13.71 -0.93
CA ARG A 108 -1.62 -13.30 -0.72
C ARG A 108 -2.57 -14.50 -0.63
N LEU A 109 -2.45 -15.46 -1.55
CA LEU A 109 -3.28 -16.67 -1.55
C LEU A 109 -3.00 -17.52 -0.31
N GLN A 110 -1.76 -17.59 0.14
CA GLN A 110 -1.40 -18.25 1.37
C GLN A 110 -2.01 -17.54 2.58
N ALA A 111 -1.91 -16.22 2.68
CA ALA A 111 -2.50 -15.45 3.77
C ALA A 111 -4.02 -15.65 3.88
N ILE A 112 -4.75 -15.64 2.75
CA ILE A 112 -6.21 -15.87 2.78
C ILE A 112 -6.58 -17.29 3.21
N ARG A 113 -5.72 -18.27 2.94
CA ARG A 113 -5.87 -19.65 3.40
C ARG A 113 -5.62 -19.79 4.90
N ASP A 114 -4.58 -19.13 5.41
CA ASP A 114 -4.13 -19.28 6.79
C ASP A 114 -5.05 -18.53 7.79
N PHE A 115 -5.61 -17.40 7.38
CA PHE A 115 -6.55 -16.62 8.21
C PHE A 115 -8.00 -17.02 7.97
N THR A 116 -8.41 -18.19 8.47
CA THR A 116 -9.77 -18.72 8.29
C THR A 116 -10.79 -18.19 9.30
N GLU A 117 -10.36 -17.60 10.40
CA GLU A 117 -11.22 -17.12 11.46
C GLU A 117 -12.07 -15.92 11.04
N LEU A 118 -13.34 -15.91 11.46
CA LEU A 118 -14.21 -14.74 11.37
C LEU A 118 -13.64 -13.61 12.24
N GLY A 119 -13.55 -12.40 11.67
CA GLY A 119 -12.98 -11.25 12.38
C GLY A 119 -11.47 -11.06 12.16
N ALA A 120 -10.81 -11.90 11.36
CA ALA A 120 -9.38 -11.76 11.03
C ALA A 120 -9.07 -10.54 10.13
N GLY A 121 -10.04 -9.64 9.89
CA GLY A 121 -9.86 -8.47 8.98
C GLY A 121 -8.65 -7.61 9.33
N PHE A 122 -8.38 -7.43 10.62
CA PHE A 122 -7.20 -6.70 11.06
C PHE A 122 -5.90 -7.44 10.74
N LYS A 123 -5.82 -8.75 11.01
CA LYS A 123 -4.65 -9.59 10.66
C LYS A 123 -4.41 -9.63 9.15
N ILE A 124 -5.47 -9.68 8.37
CA ILE A 124 -5.42 -9.63 6.90
C ILE A 124 -4.88 -8.26 6.42
N ALA A 125 -5.36 -7.16 7.01
CA ALA A 125 -4.86 -5.83 6.67
C ALA A 125 -3.36 -5.69 6.98
N MET A 126 -2.91 -6.20 8.11
CA MET A 126 -1.50 -6.24 8.49
C MET A 126 -0.68 -7.07 7.50
N ARG A 127 -1.18 -8.25 7.14
CA ARG A 127 -0.49 -9.13 6.20
C ARG A 127 -0.42 -8.54 4.78
N ASP A 128 -1.48 -7.84 4.32
CA ASP A 128 -1.46 -7.14 3.04
C ASP A 128 -0.40 -6.03 3.01
N LEU A 129 -0.25 -5.33 4.13
CA LEU A 129 0.77 -4.31 4.36
C LEU A 129 2.19 -4.90 4.29
N GLU A 130 2.45 -6.02 4.94
CA GLU A 130 3.73 -6.73 4.91
C GLU A 130 4.06 -7.24 3.51
N ILE A 131 3.11 -7.86 2.82
CA ILE A 131 3.28 -8.39 1.45
C ILE A 131 3.59 -7.28 0.44
N ARG A 132 3.01 -6.10 0.60
CA ARG A 132 3.29 -4.93 -0.25
C ARG A 132 4.64 -4.29 0.03
N GLY A 133 5.22 -4.57 1.21
CA GLY A 133 6.42 -3.91 1.71
C GLY A 133 6.15 -2.46 2.15
N ALA A 134 6.94 -1.95 3.08
CA ALA A 134 6.75 -0.61 3.64
C ALA A 134 7.02 0.54 2.64
N GLY A 135 7.67 0.27 1.52
CA GLY A 135 7.80 1.24 0.43
C GLY A 135 6.44 1.73 -0.10
N ASN A 136 5.42 0.86 -0.09
CA ASN A 136 4.05 1.22 -0.48
C ASN A 136 3.22 1.89 0.63
N LEU A 137 3.57 1.69 1.90
CA LEU A 137 3.01 2.45 3.02
C LEU A 137 3.35 3.92 2.94
N LEU A 138 4.50 4.20 2.41
CA LEU A 138 5.06 5.54 2.26
C LEU A 138 4.74 6.16 0.90
N GLY A 139 4.00 5.48 0.02
CA GLY A 139 3.68 5.91 -1.35
C GLY A 139 2.19 6.19 -1.60
N SER A 140 1.89 6.95 -2.67
CA SER A 140 0.55 7.45 -3.03
C SER A 140 -0.40 6.43 -3.69
N GLN A 141 0.01 5.15 -3.87
CA GLN A 141 -0.85 4.13 -4.47
C GLN A 141 -1.60 3.31 -3.41
N GLN A 142 -2.40 3.96 -2.62
CA GLN A 142 -3.36 3.30 -1.72
C GLN A 142 -4.74 3.19 -2.39
N HIS A 143 -4.87 2.32 -3.37
CA HIS A 143 -6.18 1.86 -3.83
C HIS A 143 -6.45 0.46 -3.24
N GLY A 144 -6.74 0.43 -1.96
CA GLY A 144 -7.18 -0.75 -1.24
C GLY A 144 -7.67 -0.35 0.14
N HIS A 145 -8.98 -0.40 0.32
CA HIS A 145 -9.66 -0.02 1.55
C HIS A 145 -9.15 -0.81 2.76
N ILE A 146 -8.26 -0.20 3.54
CA ILE A 146 -8.00 -0.62 4.91
C ILE A 146 -9.02 0.12 5.79
N VAL A 147 -9.82 -0.61 6.55
CA VAL A 147 -10.83 -0.02 7.46
C VAL A 147 -10.20 0.98 8.44
N GLY A 148 -8.91 0.82 8.78
CA GLY A 148 -8.14 1.77 9.58
C GLY A 148 -7.80 3.09 8.86
N ILE A 149 -7.71 3.10 7.52
CA ILE A 149 -7.46 4.32 6.74
C ILE A 149 -8.70 5.23 6.75
N GLY A 150 -9.90 4.65 6.76
CA GLY A 150 -11.14 5.42 6.89
C GLY A 150 -11.17 6.24 8.17
N PHE A 151 -10.72 5.69 9.30
CA PHE A 151 -10.67 6.41 10.56
C PHE A 151 -9.55 7.45 10.60
N ALA A 152 -8.35 7.12 10.14
CA ALA A 152 -7.24 8.07 10.07
C ALA A 152 -7.54 9.21 9.09
N ALA A 153 -8.08 8.90 7.90
CA ALA A 153 -8.51 9.91 6.93
C ALA A 153 -9.67 10.76 7.48
N TYR A 154 -10.61 10.17 8.21
CA TYR A 154 -11.68 10.89 8.88
C TYR A 154 -11.14 11.84 9.97
N CYS A 155 -10.22 11.38 10.81
CA CYS A 155 -9.56 12.20 11.81
C CYS A 155 -8.77 13.35 11.17
N GLU A 156 -8.04 13.10 10.09
CA GLU A 156 -7.31 14.10 9.33
C GLU A 156 -8.25 15.12 8.67
N MET A 157 -9.35 14.69 8.06
CA MET A 157 -10.38 15.57 7.51
C MET A 157 -11.07 16.41 8.62
N LEU A 158 -11.31 15.82 9.78
CA LEU A 158 -11.89 16.50 10.93
C LEU A 158 -10.92 17.57 11.46
N GLU A 159 -9.66 17.24 11.61
CA GLU A 159 -8.60 18.16 12.05
C GLU A 159 -8.39 19.30 11.05
N GLN A 160 -8.35 19.00 9.75
CA GLN A 160 -8.32 19.99 8.68
C GLN A 160 -9.55 20.91 8.72
N THR A 161 -10.74 20.36 8.98
CA THR A 161 -11.99 21.13 9.09
C THR A 161 -11.98 22.03 10.32
N ILE A 162 -11.52 21.53 11.46
CA ILE A 162 -11.35 22.31 12.70
C ILE A 162 -10.33 23.43 12.50
N ASN A 163 -9.21 23.15 11.84
CA ASN A 163 -8.18 24.16 11.54
C ASN A 163 -8.67 25.21 10.53
N ARG A 164 -9.52 24.82 9.57
CA ARG A 164 -10.22 25.77 8.67
C ARG A 164 -11.15 26.70 9.44
N LEU A 165 -11.92 26.18 10.37
CA LEU A 165 -12.85 26.96 11.17
C LEU A 165 -12.14 27.90 12.17
N LYS A 166 -10.99 27.47 12.70
CA LYS A 166 -10.21 28.27 13.68
C LYS A 166 -9.33 29.33 13.03
N ASN A 167 -8.70 29.06 11.88
CA ASN A 167 -7.61 29.87 11.34
C ASN A 167 -7.92 30.60 10.02
N GLY A 168 -9.06 30.36 9.39
CA GLY A 168 -9.52 31.08 8.17
C GLY A 168 -8.61 30.95 6.94
N LYS A 169 -7.51 30.18 6.99
CA LYS A 169 -6.58 29.98 5.87
C LYS A 169 -6.63 28.52 5.42
N VAL A 170 -6.93 28.35 4.16
CA VAL A 170 -6.80 27.05 3.47
C VAL A 170 -5.32 26.86 3.13
N ALA A 171 -4.56 26.16 3.97
CA ALA A 171 -3.31 25.57 3.51
C ALA A 171 -3.71 24.39 2.63
N VAL A 172 -3.41 24.47 1.35
CA VAL A 172 -3.49 23.30 0.46
C VAL A 172 -2.45 22.30 0.98
N PRO A 173 -2.85 21.10 1.42
CA PRO A 173 -1.88 20.13 1.92
C PRO A 173 -0.89 19.83 0.79
N GLU A 174 0.41 19.97 1.06
CA GLU A 174 1.42 19.55 0.11
C GLU A 174 1.28 18.04 -0.13
N PRO A 175 1.39 17.56 -1.36
CA PRO A 175 1.26 16.13 -1.63
C PRO A 175 2.36 15.35 -0.90
N GLU A 176 1.98 14.26 -0.24
CA GLU A 176 2.91 13.37 0.45
C GLU A 176 3.99 12.85 -0.50
N PRO A 177 5.26 12.82 -0.07
CA PRO A 177 6.36 12.27 -0.88
C PRO A 177 6.16 10.79 -1.20
N VAL A 178 6.43 10.40 -2.45
CA VAL A 178 6.37 9.02 -2.92
C VAL A 178 7.77 8.43 -3.00
N LEU A 179 8.03 7.36 -2.23
CA LEU A 179 9.29 6.63 -2.27
C LEU A 179 9.10 5.30 -2.99
N GLU A 180 9.70 5.13 -4.16
CA GLU A 180 9.75 3.87 -4.91
C GLU A 180 11.18 3.32 -4.81
N ILE A 181 11.49 2.69 -3.69
CA ILE A 181 12.81 2.11 -3.40
C ILE A 181 12.59 0.61 -3.15
N PRO A 182 13.20 -0.27 -3.95
CA PRO A 182 13.08 -1.71 -3.75
C PRO A 182 13.83 -2.10 -2.46
N ALA A 183 13.07 -2.42 -1.40
CA ALA A 183 13.61 -2.85 -0.12
C ALA A 183 12.57 -3.70 0.63
N GLU A 184 13.04 -4.69 1.37
CA GLU A 184 12.22 -5.44 2.32
C GLU A 184 12.20 -4.67 3.65
N ALA A 185 11.02 -4.13 4.00
CA ALA A 185 10.86 -3.27 5.14
C ALA A 185 9.49 -3.50 5.77
N TYR A 186 9.45 -4.21 6.88
CA TYR A 186 8.24 -4.56 7.62
C TYR A 186 8.60 -4.88 9.08
N ILE A 187 7.60 -5.05 9.95
CA ILE A 187 7.79 -5.47 11.35
C ILE A 187 7.47 -6.97 11.45
N PRO A 188 8.45 -7.86 11.68
CA PRO A 188 8.23 -9.29 11.84
C PRO A 188 7.32 -9.63 13.04
N ASP A 189 6.61 -10.77 12.97
CA ASP A 189 5.70 -11.19 14.04
C ASP A 189 6.45 -11.65 15.30
N ASP A 190 7.67 -12.14 15.14
CA ASP A 190 8.58 -12.52 16.22
C ASP A 190 9.20 -11.31 16.93
N TYR A 191 9.27 -10.16 16.27
CA TYR A 191 9.75 -8.91 16.89
C TYR A 191 8.64 -8.18 17.65
N ILE A 192 7.46 -7.96 17.03
CA ILE A 192 6.27 -7.40 17.71
C ILE A 192 5.08 -8.29 17.39
N ALA A 193 4.69 -9.14 18.34
CA ALA A 193 3.59 -10.10 18.15
C ALA A 193 2.19 -9.44 18.23
N ASP A 194 2.01 -8.37 19.03
CA ASP A 194 0.72 -7.71 19.19
C ASP A 194 0.44 -6.78 17.99
N PRO A 195 -0.61 -7.08 17.19
CA PRO A 195 -0.96 -6.27 16.03
C PRO A 195 -1.28 -4.81 16.34
N ARG A 196 -1.74 -4.49 17.55
CA ARG A 196 -2.06 -3.11 17.97
C ARG A 196 -0.79 -2.28 18.09
N TYR A 197 0.26 -2.86 18.70
CA TYR A 197 1.56 -2.18 18.80
C TYR A 197 2.23 -2.06 17.43
N LYS A 198 2.12 -3.07 16.56
CA LYS A 198 2.59 -2.94 15.18
C LYS A 198 1.97 -1.75 14.46
N MET A 199 0.62 -1.62 14.53
CA MET A 199 -0.08 -0.50 13.89
C MET A 199 0.32 0.84 14.47
N GLU A 200 0.49 0.92 15.79
CA GLU A 200 0.98 2.14 16.44
C GLU A 200 2.35 2.56 15.88
N ILE A 201 3.30 1.61 15.80
CA ILE A 201 4.63 1.88 15.28
C ILE A 201 4.60 2.24 13.80
N TYR A 202 3.83 1.50 12.96
CA TYR A 202 3.67 1.85 11.54
C TYR A 202 3.12 3.27 11.35
N ARG A 203 2.09 3.65 12.11
CA ARG A 203 1.52 4.99 12.05
C ARG A 203 2.54 6.05 12.45
N ARG A 204 3.25 5.85 13.55
CA ARG A 204 4.27 6.79 14.05
C ARG A 204 5.41 6.94 13.05
N LEU A 205 5.87 5.85 12.44
CA LEU A 205 6.88 5.89 11.37
C LEU A 205 6.38 6.63 10.12
N ALA A 206 5.12 6.42 9.74
CA ALA A 206 4.52 7.10 8.59
C ALA A 206 4.39 8.62 8.78
N GLU A 207 4.06 9.07 10.00
CA GLU A 207 3.88 10.47 10.38
C GLU A 207 5.17 11.15 10.87
N MET A 208 6.25 10.39 11.06
CA MET A 208 7.49 10.83 11.70
C MET A 208 8.12 12.04 10.99
N GLU A 209 8.36 13.11 11.73
CA GLU A 209 9.21 14.19 11.29
C GLU A 209 10.69 13.82 11.35
N TYR A 210 11.49 14.32 10.41
CA TYR A 210 12.91 14.00 10.34
C TYR A 210 13.68 14.32 11.63
N ALA A 211 13.26 15.35 12.37
CA ALA A 211 13.87 15.75 13.64
C ALA A 211 13.63 14.73 14.78
N GLN A 212 12.57 13.97 14.72
CA GLN A 212 12.12 13.03 15.77
C GLN A 212 12.60 11.59 15.52
N ARG A 213 13.32 11.36 14.44
CA ARG A 213 13.67 10.00 14.00
C ARG A 213 14.52 9.23 15.03
N ASP A 214 15.46 9.92 15.68
CA ASP A 214 16.38 9.29 16.63
C ASP A 214 15.65 8.98 17.95
N ASP A 215 14.77 9.89 18.43
CA ASP A 215 13.94 9.67 19.62
C ASP A 215 12.98 8.48 19.43
N LEU A 216 12.36 8.35 18.24
CA LEU A 216 11.48 7.23 17.93
C LEU A 216 12.25 5.91 17.81
N LEU A 217 13.47 5.95 17.28
CA LEU A 217 14.35 4.79 17.22
C LEU A 217 14.70 4.28 18.61
N ASP A 218 15.16 5.19 19.47
CA ASP A 218 15.54 4.86 20.86
C ASP A 218 14.35 4.26 21.62
N GLU A 219 13.15 4.83 21.46
CA GLU A 219 11.94 4.27 22.07
C GLU A 219 11.59 2.86 21.56
N ILE A 220 11.74 2.61 20.27
CA ILE A 220 11.46 1.26 19.69
C ILE A 220 12.44 0.26 20.27
N ILE A 221 13.73 0.61 20.36
CA ILE A 221 14.77 -0.25 20.91
C ILE A 221 14.52 -0.51 22.42
N ASP A 222 14.16 0.51 23.17
CA ASP A 222 13.85 0.39 24.61
C ASP A 222 12.66 -0.53 24.88
N ARG A 223 11.65 -0.50 24.01
CA ARG A 223 10.41 -1.28 24.21
C ARG A 223 10.47 -2.70 23.66
N PHE A 224 11.18 -2.91 22.56
CA PHE A 224 11.13 -4.17 21.81
C PHE A 224 12.49 -4.81 21.59
N GLY A 225 13.57 -4.18 21.98
CA GLY A 225 14.95 -4.68 21.80
C GLY A 225 15.59 -4.23 20.49
N GLU A 226 16.73 -4.82 20.16
CA GLU A 226 17.48 -4.48 18.95
C GLU A 226 16.65 -4.70 17.68
N LEU A 227 16.85 -3.82 16.70
CA LEU A 227 16.08 -3.85 15.46
C LEU A 227 16.49 -5.01 14.56
N PRO A 228 15.53 -5.85 14.10
CA PRO A 228 15.76 -6.70 12.93
C PRO A 228 16.06 -5.85 11.68
N ALA A 229 16.74 -6.44 10.70
CA ALA A 229 17.15 -5.74 9.47
C ALA A 229 15.96 -5.11 8.70
N GLU A 230 14.81 -5.77 8.72
CA GLU A 230 13.58 -5.32 8.07
C GLU A 230 12.99 -4.10 8.77
N VAL A 231 13.08 -4.03 10.11
CA VAL A 231 12.60 -2.90 10.91
C VAL A 231 13.58 -1.72 10.81
N GLU A 232 14.89 -1.98 10.80
CA GLU A 232 15.90 -0.96 10.53
C GLU A 232 15.66 -0.32 9.13
N MET A 233 15.42 -1.16 8.12
CA MET A 233 15.11 -0.68 6.78
C MET A 233 13.85 0.18 6.76
N LEU A 234 12.81 -0.24 7.49
CA LEU A 234 11.56 0.51 7.64
C LEU A 234 11.79 1.89 8.26
N TRP A 235 12.58 1.97 9.32
CA TRP A 235 12.96 3.22 9.97
C TRP A 235 13.78 4.13 9.04
N ARG A 236 14.74 3.56 8.28
CA ARG A 236 15.53 4.30 7.28
C ARG A 236 14.65 4.94 6.21
N LEU A 237 13.70 4.17 5.66
CA LEU A 237 12.76 4.67 4.66
C LEU A 237 11.83 5.75 5.22
N ALA A 238 11.32 5.57 6.45
CA ALA A 238 10.51 6.57 7.13
C ALA A 238 11.29 7.87 7.40
N SER A 239 12.55 7.75 7.81
CA SER A 239 13.47 8.89 8.00
C SER A 239 13.71 9.65 6.70
N LEU A 240 13.94 8.91 5.61
CA LEU A 240 14.09 9.50 4.27
C LEU A 240 12.81 10.22 3.83
N LYS A 241 11.64 9.66 4.11
CA LYS A 241 10.36 10.30 3.81
C LYS A 241 10.17 11.59 4.60
N GLY A 242 10.46 11.59 5.91
CA GLY A 242 10.44 12.78 6.73
C GLY A 242 11.36 13.89 6.20
N LEU A 243 12.55 13.51 5.71
CA LEU A 243 13.48 14.44 5.07
C LEU A 243 12.92 14.98 3.74
N CYS A 244 12.27 14.15 2.95
CA CYS A 244 11.62 14.58 1.70
C CYS A 244 10.51 15.61 1.97
N ARG A 245 9.69 15.45 3.03
CA ARG A 245 8.71 16.46 3.45
C ARG A 245 9.40 17.78 3.78
N LEU A 246 10.45 17.74 4.62
CA LEU A 246 11.21 18.94 5.01
C LEU A 246 11.79 19.69 3.79
N MET A 247 12.28 18.95 2.80
CA MET A 247 12.89 19.49 1.59
C MET A 247 11.88 19.80 0.49
N ARG A 248 10.60 19.47 0.65
CA ARG A 248 9.55 19.54 -0.37
C ARG A 248 9.91 18.76 -1.64
N ILE A 249 10.46 17.56 -1.45
CA ILE A 249 10.68 16.59 -2.51
C ILE A 249 9.38 15.81 -2.71
N ARG A 250 8.86 15.77 -3.95
CA ARG A 250 7.64 15.06 -4.31
C ARG A 250 7.82 13.55 -4.40
N GLY A 251 9.03 13.11 -4.77
CA GLY A 251 9.28 11.68 -4.83
C GLY A 251 10.71 11.30 -5.16
N ILE A 252 11.05 10.07 -4.78
CA ILE A 252 12.31 9.41 -5.11
C ILE A 252 11.98 8.06 -5.72
N ASN A 253 12.52 7.80 -6.91
CA ASN A 253 12.37 6.53 -7.60
C ASN A 253 13.76 5.95 -7.85
N VAL A 254 14.00 4.76 -7.32
CA VAL A 254 15.24 3.99 -7.50
C VAL A 254 14.94 2.80 -8.40
N ARG A 255 15.58 2.78 -9.56
CA ARG A 255 15.51 1.67 -10.52
C ARG A 255 16.92 1.15 -10.81
N PRO A 256 17.05 -0.06 -11.34
CA PRO A 256 18.34 -0.55 -11.82
C PRO A 256 18.98 0.48 -12.77
N GLY A 257 20.15 0.95 -12.42
CA GLY A 257 20.92 1.92 -13.20
C GLY A 257 20.62 3.40 -12.95
N MET A 258 19.55 3.78 -12.18
CA MET A 258 19.19 5.20 -12.04
C MET A 258 18.43 5.53 -10.74
N ILE A 259 18.79 6.64 -10.13
CA ILE A 259 17.99 7.33 -9.11
C ILE A 259 17.36 8.56 -9.76
N ARG A 260 16.05 8.76 -9.53
CA ARG A 260 15.32 9.96 -9.91
C ARG A 260 14.75 10.61 -8.66
N ILE A 261 15.04 11.90 -8.48
CA ILE A 261 14.48 12.73 -7.42
C ILE A 261 13.64 13.82 -8.08
N THR A 262 12.35 13.88 -7.73
CA THR A 262 11.42 14.90 -8.25
C THR A 262 11.17 15.93 -7.17
N PHE A 263 11.45 17.19 -7.46
CA PHE A 263 11.30 18.31 -6.54
C PHE A 263 9.92 18.94 -6.67
N GLY A 264 9.38 19.45 -5.56
CA GLY A 264 8.19 20.31 -5.53
C GLY A 264 8.48 21.72 -6.03
N GLU A 265 7.43 22.53 -6.21
CA GLU A 265 7.53 23.88 -6.77
C GLU A 265 8.41 24.84 -5.94
N GLN A 266 8.47 24.63 -4.64
CA GLN A 266 9.25 25.44 -3.69
C GLN A 266 10.21 24.54 -2.89
N ALA A 267 10.96 23.68 -3.58
CA ALA A 267 11.88 22.78 -2.93
C ALA A 267 12.92 23.55 -2.09
N ASN A 268 13.07 23.09 -0.84
CA ASN A 268 13.97 23.68 0.12
C ASN A 268 15.37 23.06 -0.03
N VAL A 269 16.16 23.57 -0.96
CA VAL A 269 17.46 23.03 -1.35
C VAL A 269 18.55 24.09 -1.28
N ASN A 270 19.70 23.80 -0.67
CA ASN A 270 20.86 24.64 -0.70
C ASN A 270 21.48 24.66 -2.11
N THR A 271 21.31 25.77 -2.81
CA THR A 271 21.69 25.93 -4.21
C THR A 271 23.22 25.78 -4.42
N GLU A 272 24.03 26.26 -3.51
CA GLU A 272 25.50 26.19 -3.64
C GLU A 272 25.96 24.71 -3.54
N VAL A 273 25.46 23.98 -2.54
CA VAL A 273 25.76 22.56 -2.36
C VAL A 273 25.23 21.74 -3.55
N PHE A 274 24.04 22.07 -4.03
CA PHE A 274 23.43 21.42 -5.18
C PHE A 274 24.25 21.63 -6.47
N MET A 275 24.69 22.85 -6.75
CA MET A 275 25.54 23.17 -7.90
C MET A 275 26.92 22.49 -7.80
N LYS A 276 27.49 22.43 -6.60
CA LYS A 276 28.75 21.70 -6.35
C LYS A 276 28.57 20.22 -6.61
N LEU A 277 27.46 19.62 -6.17
CA LEU A 277 27.15 18.21 -6.42
C LEU A 277 27.03 17.92 -7.93
N LEU A 278 26.31 18.77 -8.68
CA LEU A 278 26.18 18.64 -10.14
C LEU A 278 27.51 18.75 -10.87
N THR A 279 28.37 19.67 -10.46
CA THR A 279 29.70 19.86 -11.09
C THR A 279 30.63 18.70 -10.79
N THR A 280 30.60 18.17 -9.57
CA THR A 280 31.42 17.03 -9.15
C THR A 280 31.02 15.74 -9.88
N HIS A 281 29.72 15.56 -10.15
CA HIS A 281 29.19 14.36 -10.79
C HIS A 281 28.68 14.60 -12.23
N LYS A 282 29.28 15.54 -12.96
CA LYS A 282 28.85 16.00 -14.27
C LYS A 282 28.54 14.91 -15.30
N ASN A 283 29.27 13.80 -15.27
CA ASN A 283 29.12 12.70 -16.23
C ASN A 283 28.02 11.68 -15.83
N SER A 284 27.64 11.67 -14.56
CA SER A 284 26.71 10.68 -14.00
C SER A 284 25.41 11.29 -13.47
N MET A 285 25.38 12.62 -13.32
CA MET A 285 24.26 13.35 -12.78
C MET A 285 23.76 14.39 -13.78
N SER A 286 22.44 14.53 -13.91
CA SER A 286 21.81 15.54 -14.73
C SER A 286 20.58 16.12 -14.04
N PHE A 287 20.41 17.43 -14.19
CA PHE A 287 19.24 18.13 -13.69
C PHE A 287 18.39 18.61 -14.87
N LYS A 288 17.09 18.28 -14.83
CA LYS A 288 16.09 18.73 -15.78
C LYS A 288 15.18 19.71 -15.09
N ASN A 289 15.18 20.96 -15.56
CA ASN A 289 14.23 21.97 -15.13
C ASN A 289 13.02 21.96 -16.05
N GLY A 290 11.80 21.96 -15.51
CA GLY A 290 10.56 21.89 -16.25
C GLY A 290 9.35 22.04 -15.33
N LYS A 291 8.17 21.61 -15.79
CA LYS A 291 6.95 21.60 -14.99
C LYS A 291 7.13 20.84 -13.66
N GLU A 292 8.00 19.83 -13.68
CA GLU A 292 8.56 19.16 -12.50
C GLU A 292 10.08 19.11 -12.64
N SER A 293 10.78 19.72 -11.68
CA SER A 293 12.24 19.70 -11.66
C SER A 293 12.74 18.34 -11.18
N GLN A 294 13.65 17.71 -11.94
CA GLN A 294 14.13 16.37 -11.67
C GLN A 294 15.65 16.29 -11.65
N LEU A 295 16.19 15.63 -10.63
CA LEU A 295 17.57 15.21 -10.58
C LEU A 295 17.65 13.73 -10.94
N LEU A 296 18.44 13.41 -11.95
CA LEU A 296 18.71 12.05 -12.40
C LEU A 296 20.16 11.69 -12.08
N TYR A 297 20.39 10.56 -11.42
CA TYR A 297 21.73 10.07 -11.11
C TYR A 297 21.87 8.61 -11.56
N LYS A 298 22.92 8.32 -12.35
CA LYS A 298 23.23 6.97 -12.82
C LYS A 298 23.89 6.18 -11.70
N THR A 299 23.23 5.10 -11.23
CA THR A 299 23.71 4.29 -10.11
C THR A 299 24.98 3.49 -10.42
N ASN A 300 25.27 3.24 -11.71
CA ASN A 300 26.54 2.58 -12.10
C ASN A 300 27.78 3.39 -11.72
N ALA A 301 27.61 4.68 -11.43
CA ALA A 301 28.68 5.55 -10.93
C ALA A 301 28.78 5.59 -9.39
N LEU A 302 27.82 4.97 -8.68
CA LEU A 302 27.85 4.87 -7.22
C LEU A 302 28.80 3.78 -6.78
N LYS A 303 29.60 4.10 -5.75
CA LYS A 303 30.48 3.14 -5.04
C LYS A 303 29.78 2.50 -3.84
N GLU A 304 28.54 2.91 -3.57
CA GLU A 304 27.75 2.52 -2.42
C GLU A 304 26.30 2.23 -2.82
N GLU A 305 25.53 1.63 -1.93
CA GLU A 305 24.12 1.35 -2.11
C GLU A 305 23.30 2.65 -2.34
N PRO A 306 22.33 2.67 -3.26
CA PRO A 306 21.52 3.87 -3.56
C PRO A 306 20.88 4.53 -2.34
N LEU A 307 20.36 3.74 -1.39
CA LEU A 307 19.76 4.26 -0.17
C LEU A 307 20.78 4.98 0.71
N LYS A 308 21.95 4.39 0.92
CA LYS A 308 23.05 5.02 1.69
C LYS A 308 23.50 6.33 1.08
N TRP A 309 23.56 6.38 -0.25
CA TRP A 309 23.89 7.62 -0.95
C TRP A 309 22.81 8.70 -0.72
N LEU A 310 21.53 8.35 -0.77
CA LEU A 310 20.43 9.27 -0.50
C LEU A 310 20.47 9.80 0.94
N GLU A 311 20.65 8.93 1.92
CA GLU A 311 20.74 9.26 3.34
C GLU A 311 21.90 10.20 3.66
N LYS A 312 23.02 10.08 2.94
CA LYS A 312 24.19 10.94 3.09
C LYS A 312 24.04 12.27 2.35
N THR A 313 23.46 12.24 1.15
CA THR A 313 23.48 13.38 0.24
C THR A 313 22.32 14.35 0.50
N LEU A 314 21.12 13.85 0.76
CA LEU A 314 19.95 14.72 0.93
C LEU A 314 20.02 15.63 2.16
N PRO A 315 20.51 15.21 3.34
CA PRO A 315 20.70 16.12 4.46
C PRO A 315 21.67 17.28 4.18
N MET A 316 22.69 17.06 3.34
CA MET A 316 23.61 18.10 2.94
C MET A 316 22.96 19.15 2.01
N LEU A 317 21.94 18.73 1.28
CA LEU A 317 21.19 19.59 0.36
C LEU A 317 20.08 20.39 1.04
N ALA A 318 19.68 20.03 2.28
CA ALA A 318 18.63 20.73 3.00
C ALA A 318 19.06 22.15 3.39
N LEU A 319 18.22 23.17 3.12
CA LEU A 319 18.45 24.55 3.54
C LEU A 319 18.28 24.69 5.06
N GLY A 320 19.27 25.31 5.71
CA GLY A 320 19.14 25.73 7.11
C GLY A 320 19.32 24.61 8.12
N SER A 321 20.22 23.68 7.85
CA SER A 321 20.50 22.55 8.75
C SER A 321 21.02 23.01 10.10
N LYS A 322 20.17 23.05 11.11
CA LYS A 322 20.54 22.81 12.52
C LYS A 322 20.92 21.34 12.75
N PHE A 323 20.87 20.50 11.74
CA PHE A 323 21.20 19.07 11.79
C PHE A 323 22.70 18.89 11.68
N LYS A 324 23.39 19.00 12.82
CA LYS A 324 24.75 18.47 12.94
C LYS A 324 24.64 16.96 12.86
N ILE A 325 25.06 16.38 11.73
CA ILE A 325 25.32 14.95 11.64
C ILE A 325 26.43 14.68 12.67
N LYS A 326 26.09 13.95 13.76
CA LYS A 326 27.13 13.31 14.57
C LYS A 326 27.79 12.29 13.64
N ALA A 327 28.99 12.61 13.18
CA ALA A 327 29.83 11.64 12.52
C ALA A 327 30.04 10.49 13.51
N SER A 328 29.46 9.32 13.20
CA SER A 328 29.84 8.10 13.90
C SER A 328 31.32 7.83 13.60
N ASN A 329 32.14 7.86 14.63
CA ASN A 329 33.54 7.39 14.57
C ASN A 329 33.58 5.90 14.29
#